data_6298558d0f282572d39c1d4e0165710d
#
_entry.id   6298558d0f282572d39c1d4e0165710d
#
_cell.length_a   1.000
_cell.length_b   1.000
_cell.length_c   1.000
_cell.angle_alpha   90.00
_cell.angle_beta   90.00
_cell.angle_gamma   90.00
#
_symmetry.space_group_name_H-M   'P 1'
#
loop_
_entity.id
_entity.type
_entity.pdbx_description
1 polymer ?
#
loop_
_entity_poly.entity_id
_entity_poly.type
_entity_poly.pdbx_seq_one_letter_code
_entity_poly.pdbx_strand_id
1 'polypeptide(L)'
;DQILSQVKVAIALSREYGSADSVLEVLFRTAVTAAKKVKTCVKYSSGEDAAALAVESFIREKSGGKRVLVIGSGEMGRLNAGYLQSRGYNVSMTLRQYRHGKVSIPGGVTAVEYDLRYSAMENADVVISATKSPHYTVTAQALAGVTARPRLFIDLAVPRDIDPEIKRMGGIQLYGIDEIPGGGERRERYEQHMAE
;
A
#
# COMPACT_ATOMS: atom_id res chain seq x y z
N ASP A 1 -3.26 -14.96 3.56
CA ASP A 1 -2.34 -15.43 4.61
C ASP A 1 -2.99 -15.51 5.99
N GLN A 2 -3.91 -14.60 6.31
CA GLN A 2 -4.61 -14.57 7.61
C GLN A 2 -5.41 -15.86 7.85
N ILE A 3 -6.21 -16.32 6.90
CA ILE A 3 -7.00 -17.56 7.02
C ILE A 3 -6.09 -18.78 7.26
N LEU A 4 -5.02 -18.93 6.49
CA LEU A 4 -4.06 -20.01 6.70
C LEU A 4 -3.37 -19.94 8.08
N SER A 5 -3.13 -18.74 8.59
CA SER A 5 -2.58 -18.53 9.92
C SER A 5 -3.59 -18.93 11.00
N GLN A 6 -4.85 -18.54 10.86
CA GLN A 6 -5.95 -18.93 11.77
C GLN A 6 -6.16 -20.44 11.80
N VAL A 7 -6.17 -21.09 10.64
CA VAL A 7 -6.28 -22.56 10.53
C VAL A 7 -5.12 -23.26 11.25
N LYS A 8 -3.90 -22.76 11.14
CA LYS A 8 -2.74 -23.33 11.86
C LYS A 8 -2.83 -23.12 13.38
N VAL A 9 -3.31 -21.95 13.81
CA VAL A 9 -3.53 -21.68 15.24
C VAL A 9 -4.63 -22.59 15.79
N ALA A 10 -5.72 -22.78 15.07
CA ALA A 10 -6.82 -23.62 15.47
C ALA A 10 -6.38 -25.09 15.68
N ILE A 11 -5.60 -25.67 14.75
CA ILE A 11 -5.12 -27.06 14.94
C ILE A 11 -4.08 -27.16 16.06
N ALA A 12 -3.25 -26.12 16.27
CA ALA A 12 -2.31 -26.10 17.37
C ALA A 12 -3.00 -26.12 18.73
N LEU A 13 -4.04 -25.30 18.90
CA LEU A 13 -4.91 -25.30 20.08
C LEU A 13 -5.62 -26.65 20.27
N SER A 14 -6.17 -27.21 19.20
CA SER A 14 -6.82 -28.53 19.28
C SER A 14 -5.89 -29.64 19.76
N ARG A 15 -4.62 -29.58 19.39
CA ARG A 15 -3.56 -30.49 19.90
C ARG A 15 -3.31 -30.27 21.38
N GLU A 16 -3.18 -29.03 21.81
CA GLU A 16 -2.94 -28.65 23.21
C GLU A 16 -4.05 -29.15 24.14
N TYR A 17 -5.31 -29.07 23.68
CA TYR A 17 -6.47 -29.56 24.44
C TYR A 17 -6.79 -31.03 24.18
N GLY A 18 -5.97 -31.78 23.47
CA GLY A 18 -6.16 -33.20 23.19
C GLY A 18 -7.41 -33.53 22.36
N SER A 19 -7.98 -32.54 21.67
CA SER A 19 -9.21 -32.69 20.86
C SER A 19 -8.93 -33.00 19.39
N ALA A 20 -7.66 -33.01 18.95
CA ALA A 20 -7.26 -33.41 17.61
C ALA A 20 -6.99 -34.91 17.55
N ASP A 21 -7.80 -35.64 16.82
CA ASP A 21 -7.55 -37.03 16.46
C ASP A 21 -6.68 -37.15 15.18
N SER A 22 -6.33 -38.38 14.82
CA SER A 22 -5.52 -38.65 13.63
C SER A 22 -6.18 -38.23 12.31
N VAL A 23 -7.51 -38.23 12.26
CA VAL A 23 -8.29 -37.84 11.07
C VAL A 23 -8.22 -36.32 10.90
N LEU A 24 -8.45 -35.56 11.97
CA LEU A 24 -8.33 -34.11 11.98
C LEU A 24 -6.91 -33.67 11.66
N GLU A 25 -5.90 -34.32 12.19
CA GLU A 25 -4.49 -34.05 11.87
C GLU A 25 -4.19 -34.16 10.37
N VAL A 26 -4.63 -35.24 9.75
CA VAL A 26 -4.45 -35.48 8.30
C VAL A 26 -5.22 -34.44 7.52
N LEU A 27 -6.47 -34.14 7.89
CA LEU A 27 -7.33 -33.17 7.22
C LEU A 27 -6.69 -31.79 7.20
N PHE A 28 -6.34 -31.26 8.37
CA PHE A 28 -5.74 -29.92 8.49
C PHE A 28 -4.38 -29.82 7.80
N ARG A 29 -3.53 -30.84 7.92
CA ARG A 29 -2.24 -30.87 7.22
C ARG A 29 -2.43 -30.86 5.71
N THR A 30 -3.37 -31.65 5.20
CA THR A 30 -3.68 -31.73 3.77
C THR A 30 -4.25 -30.41 3.26
N ALA A 31 -5.19 -29.83 3.99
CA ALA A 31 -5.78 -28.53 3.66
C ALA A 31 -4.73 -27.41 3.59
N VAL A 32 -3.86 -27.31 4.60
CA VAL A 32 -2.77 -26.32 4.63
C VAL A 32 -1.79 -26.55 3.47
N THR A 33 -1.48 -27.81 3.16
CA THR A 33 -0.56 -28.16 2.06
C THR A 33 -1.17 -27.82 0.71
N ALA A 34 -2.43 -28.18 0.49
CA ALA A 34 -3.16 -27.85 -0.73
C ALA A 34 -3.27 -26.34 -0.94
N ALA A 35 -3.64 -25.58 0.12
CA ALA A 35 -3.71 -24.13 0.04
C ALA A 35 -2.36 -23.47 -0.28
N LYS A 36 -1.27 -23.97 0.29
CA LYS A 36 0.09 -23.52 -0.06
C LYS A 36 0.44 -23.85 -1.52
N LYS A 37 0.10 -25.04 -2.00
CA LYS A 37 0.34 -25.46 -3.37
C LYS A 37 -0.46 -24.60 -4.36
N VAL A 38 -1.74 -24.32 -4.09
CA VAL A 38 -2.56 -23.42 -4.89
C VAL A 38 -1.92 -22.02 -4.93
N LYS A 39 -1.50 -21.48 -3.80
CA LYS A 39 -0.82 -20.18 -3.73
C LYS A 39 0.47 -20.13 -4.54
N THR A 40 1.19 -21.23 -4.65
CA THR A 40 2.46 -21.29 -5.40
C THR A 40 2.23 -21.53 -6.90
N CYS A 41 1.23 -22.35 -7.25
CA CYS A 41 0.98 -22.74 -8.64
C CYS A 41 0.05 -21.76 -9.38
N VAL A 42 -0.92 -21.19 -8.66
CA VAL A 42 -1.78 -20.16 -9.21
C VAL A 42 -1.10 -18.82 -8.89
N LYS A 43 -0.41 -18.24 -9.86
CA LYS A 43 -0.16 -16.81 -9.86
C LYS A 43 -1.54 -16.14 -9.98
N TYR A 44 -2.25 -16.01 -8.89
CA TYR A 44 -3.28 -15.01 -8.80
C TYR A 44 -2.52 -13.70 -9.09
N SER A 45 -2.86 -13.04 -10.18
CA SER A 45 -2.74 -11.59 -10.21
C SER A 45 -3.59 -11.16 -9.02
N SER A 46 -2.93 -10.97 -7.90
CA SER A 46 -3.58 -10.64 -6.66
C SER A 46 -4.35 -9.37 -6.94
N GLY A 47 -5.48 -9.15 -6.28
CA GLY A 47 -6.20 -7.87 -6.39
C GLY A 47 -5.29 -6.66 -6.11
N GLU A 48 -4.09 -6.92 -5.62
CA GLU A 48 -2.96 -6.02 -5.42
C GLU A 48 -2.35 -5.55 -6.74
N ASP A 49 -2.05 -6.46 -7.69
CA ASP A 49 -1.52 -6.06 -9.01
C ASP A 49 -2.55 -5.26 -9.81
N ALA A 50 -3.83 -5.64 -9.71
CA ALA A 50 -4.92 -4.89 -10.31
C ALA A 50 -5.02 -3.47 -9.72
N ALA A 51 -4.68 -3.33 -8.44
CA ALA A 51 -4.64 -2.06 -7.75
C ALA A 51 -3.54 -1.15 -8.24
N ALA A 52 -2.34 -1.68 -8.28
CA ALA A 52 -1.19 -0.92 -8.75
C ALA A 52 -1.32 -0.57 -10.24
N LEU A 53 -1.91 -1.48 -11.04
CA LEU A 53 -2.27 -1.22 -12.42
C LEU A 53 -3.28 -0.07 -12.56
N ALA A 54 -4.32 -0.04 -11.71
CA ALA A 54 -5.31 1.03 -11.73
C ALA A 54 -4.67 2.39 -11.37
N VAL A 55 -3.80 2.42 -10.35
CA VAL A 55 -3.04 3.61 -9.98
C VAL A 55 -2.12 4.06 -11.12
N GLU A 56 -1.39 3.15 -11.77
CA GLU A 56 -0.52 3.47 -12.91
C GLU A 56 -1.30 4.02 -14.08
N SER A 57 -2.42 3.38 -14.43
CA SER A 57 -3.30 3.84 -15.52
C SER A 57 -3.84 5.24 -15.23
N PHE A 58 -4.19 5.51 -13.97
CA PHE A 58 -4.69 6.80 -13.53
C PHE A 58 -3.60 7.89 -13.59
N ILE A 59 -2.36 7.58 -13.18
CA ILE A 59 -1.22 8.49 -13.30
C ILE A 59 -0.97 8.86 -14.77
N ARG A 60 -1.00 7.87 -15.65
CA ARG A 60 -0.79 8.08 -17.09
C ARG A 60 -1.85 8.97 -17.71
N GLU A 61 -3.11 8.81 -17.29
CA GLU A 61 -4.22 9.63 -17.76
C GLU A 61 -4.15 11.07 -17.24
N LYS A 62 -3.86 11.26 -15.95
CA LYS A 62 -3.97 12.57 -15.28
C LYS A 62 -2.71 13.42 -15.33
N SER A 63 -1.53 12.81 -15.35
CA SER A 63 -0.27 13.53 -15.23
C SER A 63 0.69 13.27 -16.38
N GLY A 64 0.84 12.03 -16.81
CA GLY A 64 1.92 11.60 -17.71
C GLY A 64 3.32 11.73 -17.11
N GLY A 65 3.45 12.23 -15.89
CA GLY A 65 4.72 12.38 -15.18
C GLY A 65 5.34 11.03 -14.80
N LYS A 66 6.67 10.98 -14.77
CA LYS A 66 7.42 9.74 -14.51
C LYS A 66 8.14 9.72 -13.16
N ARG A 67 8.24 10.84 -12.46
CA ARG A 67 8.89 10.93 -11.14
C ARG A 67 7.81 10.82 -10.07
N VAL A 68 7.85 9.73 -9.32
CA VAL A 68 6.83 9.40 -8.32
C VAL A 68 7.45 9.32 -6.93
N LEU A 69 6.88 10.07 -5.98
CA LEU A 69 7.20 9.93 -4.56
C LEU A 69 6.09 9.14 -3.88
N VAL A 70 6.44 8.01 -3.27
CA VAL A 70 5.54 7.20 -2.45
C VAL A 70 5.79 7.50 -0.98
N ILE A 71 4.78 7.98 -0.28
CA ILE A 71 4.82 8.21 1.17
C ILE A 71 4.23 7.00 1.87
N GLY A 72 5.07 6.31 2.64
CA GLY A 72 4.71 5.09 3.37
C GLY A 72 5.33 3.83 2.81
N SER A 73 6.03 3.11 3.69
CA SER A 73 6.73 1.85 3.39
C SER A 73 5.94 0.61 3.80
N GLY A 74 4.64 0.75 3.98
CA GLY A 74 3.71 -0.36 4.21
C GLY A 74 3.51 -1.23 2.96
N GLU A 75 2.62 -2.22 3.04
CA GLU A 75 2.32 -3.16 1.96
C GLU A 75 1.89 -2.45 0.67
N MET A 76 0.88 -1.56 0.77
CA MET A 76 0.38 -0.79 -0.37
C MET A 76 1.43 0.16 -0.97
N GLY A 77 2.24 0.80 -0.12
CA GLY A 77 3.32 1.68 -0.61
C GLY A 77 4.37 0.90 -1.40
N ARG A 78 4.84 -0.24 -0.86
CA ARG A 78 5.81 -1.10 -1.53
C ARG A 78 5.28 -1.71 -2.83
N LEU A 79 4.01 -2.14 -2.82
CA LEU A 79 3.36 -2.68 -4.00
C LEU A 79 3.34 -1.66 -5.14
N ASN A 80 2.82 -0.46 -4.87
CA ASN A 80 2.75 0.60 -5.88
C ASN A 80 4.14 1.04 -6.33
N ALA A 81 5.10 1.20 -5.38
CA ALA A 81 6.47 1.58 -5.71
C ALA A 81 7.16 0.55 -6.62
N GLY A 82 7.06 -0.73 -6.27
CA GLY A 82 7.66 -1.82 -7.07
C GLY A 82 7.01 -1.95 -8.45
N TYR A 83 5.68 -1.87 -8.51
CA TYR A 83 4.95 -1.95 -9.77
C TYR A 83 5.31 -0.78 -10.71
N LEU A 84 5.27 0.46 -10.21
CA LEU A 84 5.61 1.65 -11.00
C LEU A 84 7.07 1.61 -11.46
N GLN A 85 8.00 1.21 -10.58
CA GLN A 85 9.41 1.03 -10.95
C GLN A 85 9.56 0.02 -12.09
N SER A 86 8.88 -1.13 -12.05
CA SER A 86 8.91 -2.13 -13.13
C SER A 86 8.34 -1.63 -14.46
N ARG A 87 7.54 -0.57 -14.42
CA ARG A 87 6.95 0.11 -15.58
C ARG A 87 7.77 1.31 -16.06
N GLY A 88 8.99 1.50 -15.53
CA GLY A 88 9.94 2.52 -15.96
C GLY A 88 9.67 3.91 -15.35
N TYR A 89 8.97 3.99 -14.23
CA TYR A 89 8.89 5.21 -13.43
C TYR A 89 10.14 5.37 -12.57
N ASN A 90 10.55 6.61 -12.33
CA ASN A 90 11.57 6.94 -11.34
C ASN A 90 10.87 7.10 -9.99
N VAL A 91 11.01 6.10 -9.13
CA VAL A 91 10.26 6.02 -7.87
C VAL A 91 11.16 6.26 -6.68
N SER A 92 10.76 7.19 -5.82
CA SER A 92 11.31 7.37 -4.48
C SER A 92 10.27 6.97 -3.44
N MET A 93 10.69 6.42 -2.30
CA MET A 93 9.79 6.00 -1.23
C MET A 93 10.30 6.46 0.13
N THR A 94 9.39 7.00 0.95
CA THR A 94 9.75 7.46 2.29
C THR A 94 9.84 6.30 3.28
N LEU A 95 10.84 6.39 4.17
CA LEU A 95 11.07 5.46 5.27
C LEU A 95 11.07 6.20 6.60
N ARG A 96 10.39 5.64 7.61
CA ARG A 96 10.53 6.05 9.01
C ARG A 96 11.60 5.19 9.68
N GLN A 97 12.62 5.81 10.24
CA GLN A 97 13.75 5.12 10.90
C GLN A 97 13.37 4.35 12.18
N TYR A 98 12.19 4.60 12.76
CA TYR A 98 11.82 4.11 14.11
C TYR A 98 11.27 2.70 14.20
N ARG A 99 11.30 1.88 13.15
CA ARG A 99 10.90 0.47 13.28
C ARG A 99 12.12 -0.43 13.29
N HIS A 100 12.35 -1.07 14.43
CA HIS A 100 13.22 -2.23 14.54
C HIS A 100 12.74 -3.32 13.54
N GLY A 101 13.48 -3.46 12.46
CA GLY A 101 13.21 -4.44 11.41
C GLY A 101 13.73 -3.93 10.06
N LYS A 102 14.27 -4.83 9.23
CA LYS A 102 14.70 -4.50 7.87
C LYS A 102 13.46 -4.15 7.04
N VAL A 103 13.23 -2.86 6.82
CA VAL A 103 12.24 -2.43 5.83
C VAL A 103 12.78 -2.81 4.45
N SER A 104 12.17 -3.78 3.81
CA SER A 104 12.51 -4.17 2.45
C SER A 104 11.96 -3.12 1.48
N ILE A 105 12.85 -2.47 0.74
CA ILE A 105 12.50 -1.55 -0.34
C ILE A 105 12.51 -2.35 -1.65
N PRO A 106 11.55 -2.16 -2.55
CA PRO A 106 11.59 -2.79 -3.88
C PRO A 106 12.86 -2.40 -4.63
N GLY A 107 13.41 -3.35 -5.40
CA GLY A 107 14.61 -3.10 -6.19
C GLY A 107 14.42 -1.92 -7.15
N GLY A 108 15.41 -1.03 -7.24
CA GLY A 108 15.38 0.15 -8.11
C GLY A 108 14.61 1.36 -7.55
N VAL A 109 13.99 1.24 -6.38
CA VAL A 109 13.32 2.36 -5.69
C VAL A 109 14.31 3.09 -4.79
N THR A 110 14.33 4.42 -4.85
CA THR A 110 15.19 5.25 -4.02
C THR A 110 14.58 5.50 -2.64
N ALA A 111 15.34 5.24 -1.58
CA ALA A 111 14.92 5.55 -0.22
C ALA A 111 15.04 7.03 0.09
N VAL A 112 14.04 7.59 0.76
CA VAL A 112 14.02 8.97 1.27
C VAL A 112 13.63 8.94 2.74
N GLU A 113 14.30 9.71 3.59
CA GLU A 113 13.90 9.88 4.98
C GLU A 113 12.52 10.56 5.04
N TYR A 114 11.65 10.08 5.92
CA TYR A 114 10.28 10.59 6.02
C TYR A 114 10.22 12.10 6.26
N ASP A 115 11.13 12.63 7.06
CA ASP A 115 11.17 14.06 7.40
C ASP A 115 11.57 14.93 6.20
N LEU A 116 12.26 14.36 5.20
CA LEU A 116 12.63 15.02 3.95
C LEU A 116 11.55 14.92 2.86
N ARG A 117 10.35 14.41 3.17
CA ARG A 117 9.29 14.19 2.17
C ARG A 117 8.90 15.44 1.38
N TYR A 118 8.87 16.61 2.03
CA TYR A 118 8.52 17.86 1.36
C TYR A 118 9.62 18.32 0.40
N SER A 119 10.88 18.19 0.77
CA SER A 119 12.01 18.46 -0.14
C SER A 119 12.02 17.47 -1.31
N ALA A 120 11.69 16.20 -1.06
CA ALA A 120 11.58 15.20 -2.12
C ALA A 120 10.43 15.47 -3.09
N MET A 121 9.35 16.13 -2.65
CA MET A 121 8.24 16.55 -3.51
C MET A 121 8.68 17.51 -4.62
N GLU A 122 9.69 18.34 -4.40
CA GLU A 122 10.18 19.30 -5.41
C GLU A 122 10.71 18.60 -6.67
N ASN A 123 11.11 17.34 -6.54
CA ASN A 123 11.60 16.54 -7.65
C ASN A 123 10.57 15.50 -8.14
N ALA A 124 9.34 15.55 -7.66
CA ALA A 124 8.29 14.62 -8.03
C ALA A 124 7.23 15.28 -8.92
N ASP A 125 6.72 14.53 -9.87
CA ASP A 125 5.55 14.91 -10.68
C ASP A 125 4.26 14.46 -9.98
N VAL A 126 4.34 13.32 -9.27
CA VAL A 126 3.22 12.64 -8.62
C VAL A 126 3.62 12.25 -7.20
N VAL A 127 2.70 12.43 -6.26
CA VAL A 127 2.80 11.93 -4.89
C VAL A 127 1.71 10.90 -4.63
N ILE A 128 2.09 9.73 -4.13
CA ILE A 128 1.17 8.69 -3.65
C ILE A 128 1.35 8.57 -2.15
N SER A 129 0.29 8.74 -1.34
CA SER A 129 0.33 8.46 0.08
C SER A 129 -0.39 7.16 0.41
N ALA A 130 0.26 6.30 1.19
CA ALA A 130 -0.21 4.97 1.57
C ALA A 130 0.30 4.61 2.98
N THR A 131 0.02 5.46 3.96
CA THR A 131 0.42 5.21 5.35
C THR A 131 -0.76 4.71 6.20
N LYS A 132 -0.47 4.30 7.42
CA LYS A 132 -1.47 4.01 8.47
C LYS A 132 -1.43 5.09 9.56
N SER A 133 -1.14 6.33 9.18
CA SER A 133 -1.08 7.44 10.12
C SER A 133 -2.50 7.87 10.51
N PRO A 134 -2.77 8.13 11.79
CA PRO A 134 -4.05 8.72 12.21
C PRO A 134 -4.14 10.22 11.89
N HIS A 135 -3.05 10.84 11.42
CA HIS A 135 -2.95 12.27 11.11
C HIS A 135 -2.49 12.48 9.68
N TYR A 136 -2.79 13.64 9.12
CA TYR A 136 -2.31 13.99 7.80
C TYR A 136 -0.78 13.94 7.74
N THR A 137 -0.26 13.22 6.79
CA THR A 137 1.17 13.13 6.48
C THR A 137 1.62 14.25 5.55
N VAL A 138 0.67 14.79 4.78
CA VAL A 138 0.86 15.96 3.91
C VAL A 138 -0.20 17.00 4.25
N THR A 139 0.24 18.16 4.76
CA THR A 139 -0.65 19.28 5.11
C THR A 139 -0.54 20.40 4.09
N ALA A 140 -1.63 21.14 3.88
CA ALA A 140 -1.64 22.31 2.99
C ALA A 140 -0.64 23.38 3.46
N GLN A 141 -0.55 23.60 4.79
CA GLN A 141 0.37 24.56 5.38
C GLN A 141 1.84 24.25 5.04
N ALA A 142 2.28 23.00 5.21
CA ALA A 142 3.66 22.61 4.93
C ALA A 142 3.93 22.58 3.43
N LEU A 143 2.96 22.14 2.61
CA LEU A 143 3.08 22.12 1.15
C LEU A 143 3.17 23.54 0.57
N ALA A 144 2.62 24.55 1.24
CA ALA A 144 2.75 25.95 0.82
C ALA A 144 4.20 26.42 0.75
N GLY A 145 5.09 25.84 1.57
CA GLY A 145 6.52 26.13 1.58
C GLY A 145 7.34 25.40 0.49
N VAL A 146 6.73 24.46 -0.24
CA VAL A 146 7.39 23.72 -1.32
C VAL A 146 7.41 24.57 -2.60
N THR A 147 8.59 24.81 -3.16
CA THR A 147 8.76 25.72 -4.31
C THR A 147 8.24 25.10 -5.60
N ALA A 148 8.65 23.87 -5.91
CA ALA A 148 8.19 23.12 -7.08
C ALA A 148 7.24 22.01 -6.62
N ARG A 149 5.94 22.30 -6.69
CA ARG A 149 4.92 21.37 -6.17
C ARG A 149 4.54 20.32 -7.21
N PRO A 150 4.38 19.05 -6.79
CA PRO A 150 3.74 18.02 -7.62
C PRO A 150 2.34 18.45 -8.06
N ARG A 151 1.96 18.09 -9.27
CA ARG A 151 0.62 18.42 -9.79
C ARG A 151 -0.44 17.40 -9.45
N LEU A 152 -0.04 16.15 -9.19
CA LEU A 152 -0.95 15.05 -8.90
C LEU A 152 -0.64 14.44 -7.54
N PHE A 153 -1.65 14.38 -6.70
CA PHE A 153 -1.62 13.70 -5.40
C PHE A 153 -2.67 12.58 -5.40
N ILE A 154 -2.28 11.39 -4.95
CA ILE A 154 -3.13 10.21 -4.83
C ILE A 154 -3.08 9.74 -3.39
N ASP A 155 -4.21 9.76 -2.70
CA ASP A 155 -4.34 9.31 -1.32
C ASP A 155 -4.98 7.93 -1.28
N LEU A 156 -4.16 6.91 -1.03
CA LEU A 156 -4.58 5.51 -0.90
C LEU A 156 -4.86 5.12 0.55
N ALA A 157 -4.71 6.04 1.50
CA ALA A 157 -4.84 5.76 2.92
C ALA A 157 -6.29 5.84 3.41
N VAL A 158 -6.60 4.99 4.38
CA VAL A 158 -7.84 5.05 5.16
C VAL A 158 -7.44 4.93 6.64
N PRO A 159 -7.69 5.98 7.45
CA PRO A 159 -8.19 7.32 7.10
C PRO A 159 -7.24 8.10 6.18
N ARG A 160 -7.70 9.22 5.64
CA ARG A 160 -6.93 10.04 4.69
C ARG A 160 -5.60 10.51 5.27
N ASP A 161 -4.55 10.42 4.46
CA ASP A 161 -3.20 10.88 4.76
C ASP A 161 -2.93 12.33 4.30
N ILE A 162 -3.69 12.81 3.32
CA ILE A 162 -3.46 14.09 2.65
C ILE A 162 -4.59 15.07 3.03
N ASP A 163 -4.21 16.24 3.47
CA ASP A 163 -5.12 17.32 3.83
C ASP A 163 -5.98 17.73 2.61
N PRO A 164 -7.32 17.65 2.68
CA PRO A 164 -8.21 18.04 1.58
C PRO A 164 -8.07 19.51 1.13
N GLU A 165 -7.59 20.39 1.99
CA GLU A 165 -7.35 21.80 1.66
C GLU A 165 -6.32 21.97 0.52
N ILE A 166 -5.50 20.95 0.26
CA ILE A 166 -4.56 20.91 -0.87
C ILE A 166 -5.29 21.06 -2.21
N LYS A 167 -6.54 20.56 -2.33
CA LYS A 167 -7.37 20.73 -3.55
C LYS A 167 -7.63 22.22 -3.90
N ARG A 168 -7.57 23.11 -2.91
CA ARG A 168 -7.77 24.54 -3.11
C ARG A 168 -6.50 25.27 -3.56
N MET A 169 -5.36 24.60 -3.54
CA MET A 169 -4.11 25.16 -4.03
C MET A 169 -4.08 25.06 -5.56
N GLY A 170 -3.85 26.20 -6.23
CA GLY A 170 -3.87 26.26 -7.67
C GLY A 170 -2.88 25.27 -8.35
N GLY A 171 -3.33 24.60 -9.40
CA GLY A 171 -2.51 23.69 -10.20
C GLY A 171 -2.32 22.29 -9.60
N ILE A 172 -2.96 21.97 -8.47
CA ILE A 172 -2.87 20.66 -7.81
C ILE A 172 -4.17 19.88 -8.01
N GLN A 173 -4.03 18.61 -8.33
CA GLN A 173 -5.10 17.62 -8.36
C GLN A 173 -4.87 16.63 -7.21
N LEU A 174 -5.88 16.42 -6.38
CA LEU A 174 -5.86 15.44 -5.30
C LEU A 174 -7.04 14.47 -5.46
N TYR A 175 -6.74 13.19 -5.52
CA TYR A 175 -7.70 12.10 -5.62
C TYR A 175 -7.54 11.12 -4.48
N GLY A 176 -8.67 10.69 -3.91
CA GLY A 176 -8.70 9.62 -2.92
C GLY A 176 -8.82 8.24 -3.56
N ILE A 177 -8.66 7.21 -2.75
CA ILE A 177 -8.78 5.81 -3.19
C ILE A 177 -10.11 5.53 -3.89
N ASP A 178 -11.19 6.17 -3.47
CA ASP A 178 -12.55 6.01 -4.03
C ASP A 178 -12.67 6.56 -5.45
N GLU A 179 -11.81 7.49 -5.82
CA GLU A 179 -11.83 8.17 -7.12
C GLU A 179 -10.98 7.42 -8.17
N ILE A 180 -10.30 6.32 -7.75
CA ILE A 180 -9.50 5.47 -8.62
C ILE A 180 -10.34 4.27 -9.06
N PRO A 181 -10.35 3.87 -10.33
CA PRO A 181 -11.09 2.70 -10.79
C PRO A 181 -10.79 1.45 -9.95
N GLY A 182 -11.84 0.82 -9.39
CA GLY A 182 -11.73 -0.33 -8.48
C GLY A 182 -11.31 0.02 -7.04
N GLY A 183 -11.23 1.30 -6.70
CA GLY A 183 -10.85 1.76 -5.36
C GLY A 183 -11.97 1.66 -4.31
N GLY A 184 -13.23 1.87 -4.72
CA GLY A 184 -14.39 1.85 -3.81
C GLY A 184 -14.61 0.51 -3.12
N GLU A 185 -14.53 -0.60 -3.84
CA GLU A 185 -14.64 -1.96 -3.28
C GLU A 185 -13.54 -2.28 -2.25
N ARG A 186 -12.43 -1.57 -2.30
CA ARG A 186 -11.33 -1.73 -1.34
C ARG A 186 -11.56 -0.98 -0.06
N ARG A 187 -12.11 0.22 -0.15
CA ARG A 187 -12.47 1.01 1.02
C ARG A 187 -13.47 0.26 1.87
N GLU A 188 -14.53 -0.28 1.26
CA GLU A 188 -15.53 -1.08 1.97
C GLU A 188 -14.92 -2.31 2.67
N ARG A 189 -14.01 -3.04 2.00
CA ARG A 189 -13.28 -4.16 2.60
C ARG A 189 -12.37 -3.74 3.76
N TYR A 190 -11.73 -2.58 3.66
CA TYR A 190 -10.85 -2.08 4.71
C TYR A 190 -11.65 -1.60 5.93
N GLU A 191 -12.76 -0.89 5.71
CA GLU A 191 -13.66 -0.44 6.77
C GLU A 191 -14.31 -1.62 7.51
N GLN A 192 -14.72 -2.67 6.81
CA GLN A 192 -15.20 -3.92 7.41
C GLN A 192 -14.12 -4.60 8.29
N HIS A 193 -12.86 -4.60 7.88
CA HIS A 193 -11.75 -5.20 8.63
C HIS A 193 -11.33 -4.39 9.88
N MET A 194 -11.66 -3.11 9.92
CA MET A 194 -11.38 -2.24 11.08
C MET A 194 -12.54 -2.23 12.09
N ALA A 195 -13.71 -2.73 11.70
CA ALA A 195 -14.90 -2.84 12.56
C ALA A 195 -15.00 -4.19 13.30
N GLU A 196 -14.19 -5.18 12.93
CA GLU A 196 -13.99 -6.48 13.62
C GLU A 196 -12.80 -6.42 14.59
#